data_bd145ffd0fd8a9f966df1a2075b96e5d
#
_entry.id   bd145ffd0fd8a9f966df1a2075b96e5d
#
_cell.length_a   1.000
_cell.length_b   1.000
_cell.length_c   1.000
_cell.angle_alpha   90.00
_cell.angle_beta   90.00
_cell.angle_gamma   90.00
#
_symmetry.space_group_name_H-M   'P 1'
#
loop_
_entity.id
_entity.type
_entity.pdbx_description
1 polymer ?
#
loop_
_entity_poly.entity_id
_entity_poly.type
_entity_poly.pdbx_seq_one_letter_code
_entity_poly.pdbx_strand_id
1 'polypeptide(L)'
;MAPDAPRSPSRRSILKRGLLGGALLAAGGAGFLALRGGRQIAVPRDGLRVFSPREYAVLDALAHRFIGTLPGWPTVEAVGVALAVDRIAQRTEPSVQAELKQLLGLFDNALAGFLFGGRTRPFTALDPGDQDRVLEEWRDSRIALRRTGYNVLRTLVLAGYFQSPLTWKPIGYPGPDESFFQPDAPEWRGGDAPRPEGNGVFHGEVKP
;
A
#
# COMPACT_ATOMS: atom_id res chain seq x y z
N MET A 1 8.22 -37.84 46.71
CA MET A 1 8.92 -37.50 45.45
C MET A 1 7.96 -36.65 44.64
N ALA A 2 8.10 -35.30 44.70
CA ALA A 2 7.20 -34.37 44.06
C ALA A 2 7.69 -34.12 42.61
N PRO A 3 6.80 -34.06 41.61
CA PRO A 3 7.20 -33.81 40.24
C PRO A 3 7.64 -32.34 40.07
N ASP A 4 8.79 -32.16 39.42
CA ASP A 4 9.43 -30.87 39.13
C ASP A 4 8.52 -30.05 38.21
N ALA A 5 8.12 -28.84 38.62
CA ALA A 5 7.26 -27.94 37.85
C ALA A 5 8.03 -27.40 36.62
N PRO A 6 7.42 -27.31 35.44
CA PRO A 6 8.08 -26.81 34.24
C PRO A 6 8.47 -25.35 34.42
N ARG A 7 9.78 -25.05 34.31
CA ARG A 7 10.33 -23.70 34.39
C ARG A 7 9.83 -22.86 33.22
N SER A 8 9.10 -21.79 33.50
CA SER A 8 8.65 -20.84 32.48
C SER A 8 9.86 -20.20 31.77
N PRO A 9 9.88 -20.12 30.44
CA PRO A 9 11.00 -19.54 29.71
C PRO A 9 11.12 -18.06 30.03
N SER A 10 12.35 -17.60 30.32
CA SER A 10 12.61 -16.21 30.66
C SER A 10 12.31 -15.29 29.44
N ARG A 11 11.81 -14.05 29.70
CA ARG A 11 11.52 -13.03 28.66
C ARG A 11 12.72 -12.83 27.72
N ARG A 12 13.94 -12.93 28.24
CA ARG A 12 15.20 -12.80 27.49
C ARG A 12 15.43 -13.96 26.52
N SER A 13 14.98 -15.17 26.85
CA SER A 13 15.09 -16.36 25.98
C SER A 13 14.06 -16.32 24.85
N ILE A 14 12.87 -15.77 25.12
CA ILE A 14 11.83 -15.55 24.09
C ILE A 14 12.29 -14.48 23.10
N LEU A 15 12.89 -13.38 23.59
CA LEU A 15 13.41 -12.30 22.73
C LEU A 15 14.56 -12.81 21.84
N LYS A 16 15.51 -13.57 22.40
CA LYS A 16 16.61 -14.15 21.63
C LYS A 16 16.15 -15.17 20.59
N ARG A 17 15.15 -16.00 20.90
CA ARG A 17 14.57 -16.95 19.94
C ARG A 17 13.77 -16.23 18.86
N GLY A 18 13.07 -15.15 19.19
CA GLY A 18 12.37 -14.28 18.23
C GLY A 18 13.33 -13.58 17.28
N LEU A 19 14.46 -13.05 17.79
CA LEU A 19 15.49 -12.40 16.99
C LEU A 19 16.23 -13.40 16.07
N LEU A 20 16.58 -14.59 16.56
CA LEU A 20 17.17 -15.67 15.78
C LEU A 20 16.20 -16.22 14.73
N GLY A 21 14.92 -16.39 15.08
CA GLY A 21 13.88 -16.79 14.15
C GLY A 21 13.64 -15.75 13.07
N GLY A 22 13.64 -14.45 13.42
CA GLY A 22 13.54 -13.35 12.49
C GLY A 22 14.75 -13.25 11.55
N ALA A 23 15.96 -13.43 12.05
CA ALA A 23 17.19 -13.42 11.25
C ALA A 23 17.26 -14.63 10.29
N LEU A 24 16.86 -15.83 10.74
CA LEU A 24 16.75 -17.02 9.89
C LEU A 24 15.65 -16.87 8.82
N LEU A 25 14.52 -16.25 9.15
CA LEU A 25 13.47 -15.93 8.19
C LEU A 25 13.93 -14.88 7.19
N ALA A 26 14.70 -13.87 7.62
CA ALA A 26 15.26 -12.86 6.73
C ALA A 26 16.34 -13.46 5.80
N ALA A 27 17.24 -14.30 6.32
CA ALA A 27 18.31 -14.92 5.53
C ALA A 27 17.81 -16.08 4.65
N GLY A 28 16.93 -16.94 5.17
CA GLY A 28 16.33 -18.06 4.42
C GLY A 28 15.26 -17.59 3.44
N GLY A 29 14.49 -16.55 3.79
CA GLY A 29 13.48 -15.95 2.94
C GLY A 29 14.08 -15.27 1.70
N ALA A 30 15.19 -14.55 1.83
CA ALA A 30 15.86 -13.91 0.70
C ALA A 30 16.41 -14.94 -0.31
N GLY A 31 17.01 -16.02 0.17
CA GLY A 31 17.55 -17.09 -0.70
C GLY A 31 16.44 -17.88 -1.42
N PHE A 32 15.36 -18.22 -0.73
CA PHE A 32 14.24 -18.97 -1.29
C PHE A 32 13.40 -18.13 -2.27
N LEU A 33 13.30 -16.81 -2.03
CA LEU A 33 12.59 -15.86 -2.90
C LEU A 33 13.35 -15.55 -4.20
N ALA A 34 14.70 -15.61 -4.15
CA ALA A 34 15.53 -15.46 -5.35
C ALA A 34 15.36 -16.62 -6.35
N LEU A 35 14.93 -17.79 -5.89
CA LEU A 35 14.76 -19.00 -6.70
C LEU A 35 13.36 -19.14 -7.33
N ARG A 36 12.34 -18.38 -6.90
CA ARG A 36 11.00 -18.40 -7.47
C ARG A 36 10.74 -17.09 -8.20
N GLY A 37 10.94 -17.10 -9.51
CA GLY A 37 10.66 -15.99 -10.39
C GLY A 37 9.20 -15.51 -10.23
N GLY A 38 9.01 -14.32 -9.64
CA GLY A 38 7.78 -13.58 -9.77
C GLY A 38 7.60 -13.11 -11.21
N ARG A 39 6.39 -12.71 -11.58
CA ARG A 39 6.10 -12.14 -12.90
C ARG A 39 7.03 -10.94 -13.12
N GLN A 40 7.93 -11.02 -14.09
CA GLN A 40 8.74 -9.88 -14.50
C GLN A 40 7.85 -8.95 -15.31
N ILE A 41 7.63 -7.75 -14.79
CA ILE A 41 6.94 -6.68 -15.52
C ILE A 41 8.00 -5.75 -16.05
N ALA A 42 7.80 -5.26 -17.29
CA ALA A 42 8.69 -4.26 -17.88
C ALA A 42 8.69 -3.00 -17.02
N VAL A 43 9.86 -2.62 -16.53
CA VAL A 43 10.04 -1.38 -15.77
C VAL A 43 9.89 -0.20 -16.74
N PRO A 44 9.18 0.87 -16.36
CA PRO A 44 9.06 2.07 -17.18
C PRO A 44 10.41 2.66 -17.57
N ARG A 45 10.49 3.25 -18.77
CA ARG A 45 11.76 3.85 -19.30
C ARG A 45 12.33 4.94 -18.39
N ASP A 46 11.47 5.69 -17.70
CA ASP A 46 11.86 6.77 -16.77
C ASP A 46 12.51 6.26 -15.48
N GLY A 47 12.54 4.94 -15.28
CA GLY A 47 13.04 4.29 -14.08
C GLY A 47 12.15 4.49 -12.85
N LEU A 48 12.47 3.72 -11.81
CA LEU A 48 11.81 3.81 -10.50
C LEU A 48 12.63 4.71 -9.58
N ARG A 49 11.97 5.45 -8.69
CA ARG A 49 12.60 6.39 -7.75
C ARG A 49 12.83 5.76 -6.39
N VAL A 50 11.87 4.98 -5.93
CA VAL A 50 11.83 4.40 -4.58
C VAL A 50 11.80 2.89 -4.65
N PHE A 51 10.86 2.31 -5.41
CA PHE A 51 10.61 0.89 -5.40
C PHE A 51 11.54 0.12 -6.35
N SER A 52 11.85 -1.12 -5.99
CA SER A 52 12.51 -2.07 -6.86
C SER A 52 11.55 -2.59 -7.94
N PRO A 53 12.05 -3.19 -9.04
CA PRO A 53 11.20 -3.81 -10.07
C PRO A 53 10.20 -4.84 -9.50
N ARG A 54 10.58 -5.54 -8.43
CA ARG A 54 9.73 -6.51 -7.77
C ARG A 54 8.59 -5.84 -6.99
N GLU A 55 8.90 -4.82 -6.20
CA GLU A 55 7.89 -4.04 -5.46
C GLU A 55 6.93 -3.33 -6.42
N TYR A 56 7.47 -2.82 -7.54
CA TYR A 56 6.65 -2.27 -8.63
C TYR A 56 5.67 -3.30 -9.20
N ALA A 57 6.11 -4.54 -9.44
CA ALA A 57 5.22 -5.61 -9.91
C ALA A 57 4.11 -5.94 -8.91
N VAL A 58 4.38 -5.85 -7.60
CA VAL A 58 3.35 -6.01 -6.56
C VAL A 58 2.33 -4.87 -6.64
N LEU A 59 2.79 -3.62 -6.75
CA LEU A 59 1.92 -2.46 -6.88
C LEU A 59 1.05 -2.52 -8.13
N ASP A 60 1.60 -2.94 -9.25
CA ASP A 60 0.87 -3.13 -10.50
C ASP A 60 -0.23 -4.20 -10.35
N ALA A 61 0.10 -5.35 -9.80
CA ALA A 61 -0.87 -6.41 -9.53
C ALA A 61 -1.99 -5.94 -8.57
N LEU A 62 -1.63 -5.19 -7.51
CA LEU A 62 -2.60 -4.60 -6.58
C LEU A 62 -3.50 -3.58 -7.28
N ALA A 63 -2.94 -2.75 -8.17
CA ALA A 63 -3.72 -1.76 -8.91
C ALA A 63 -4.80 -2.42 -9.77
N HIS A 64 -4.46 -3.51 -10.46
CA HIS A 64 -5.43 -4.28 -11.23
C HIS A 64 -6.54 -4.90 -10.39
N ARG A 65 -6.27 -5.28 -9.14
CA ARG A 65 -7.29 -5.87 -8.26
C ARG A 65 -8.16 -4.83 -7.59
N PHE A 66 -7.58 -3.71 -7.11
CA PHE A 66 -8.34 -2.67 -6.41
C PHE A 66 -9.18 -1.79 -7.32
N ILE A 67 -8.72 -1.54 -8.55
CA ILE A 67 -9.40 -0.65 -9.49
C ILE A 67 -10.29 -1.45 -10.45
N GLY A 68 -9.78 -2.59 -10.93
CA GLY A 68 -10.50 -3.40 -11.89
C GLY A 68 -10.64 -2.72 -13.25
N THR A 69 -11.66 -3.13 -14.01
CA THR A 69 -12.00 -2.55 -15.31
C THR A 69 -13.45 -2.06 -15.27
N LEU A 70 -13.64 -0.76 -15.43
CA LEU A 70 -14.95 -0.12 -15.45
C LEU A 70 -15.18 0.55 -16.80
N PRO A 71 -16.34 0.33 -17.47
CA PRO A 71 -16.67 1.01 -18.71
C PRO A 71 -16.67 2.54 -18.55
N GLY A 72 -15.97 3.24 -19.45
CA GLY A 72 -15.87 4.71 -19.41
C GLY A 72 -14.83 5.26 -18.44
N TRP A 73 -14.12 4.40 -17.72
CA TRP A 73 -13.01 4.81 -16.84
C TRP A 73 -11.65 4.51 -17.47
N PRO A 74 -10.61 5.31 -17.18
CA PRO A 74 -9.27 5.01 -17.65
C PRO A 74 -8.75 3.72 -17.02
N THR A 75 -7.99 2.95 -17.80
CA THR A 75 -7.39 1.71 -17.30
C THR A 75 -6.21 1.99 -16.37
N VAL A 76 -5.81 0.97 -15.60
CA VAL A 76 -4.65 1.04 -14.70
C VAL A 76 -3.39 1.43 -15.46
N GLU A 77 -3.22 0.89 -16.68
CA GLU A 77 -2.08 1.17 -17.55
C GLU A 77 -2.12 2.60 -18.11
N ALA A 78 -3.31 3.07 -18.53
CA ALA A 78 -3.46 4.43 -19.06
C ALA A 78 -3.10 5.50 -18.02
N VAL A 79 -3.39 5.23 -16.74
CA VAL A 79 -3.02 6.11 -15.63
C VAL A 79 -1.57 5.91 -15.20
N GLY A 80 -1.03 4.70 -15.35
CA GLY A 80 0.29 4.34 -14.86
C GLY A 80 0.34 4.31 -13.33
N VAL A 81 -0.63 3.67 -12.69
CA VAL A 81 -0.88 3.72 -11.24
C VAL A 81 0.34 3.37 -10.40
N ALA A 82 1.04 2.26 -10.72
CA ALA A 82 2.20 1.83 -9.95
C ALA A 82 3.36 2.85 -10.01
N LEU A 83 3.55 3.51 -11.17
CA LEU A 83 4.54 4.59 -11.31
C LEU A 83 4.11 5.85 -10.56
N ALA A 84 2.81 6.15 -10.56
CA ALA A 84 2.26 7.26 -9.79
C ALA A 84 2.48 7.06 -8.29
N VAL A 85 2.30 5.82 -7.79
CA VAL A 85 2.59 5.44 -6.41
C VAL A 85 4.08 5.59 -6.08
N ASP A 86 4.99 5.22 -6.99
CA ASP A 86 6.43 5.41 -6.81
C ASP A 86 6.80 6.90 -6.64
N ARG A 87 6.16 7.78 -7.43
CA ARG A 87 6.33 9.24 -7.31
C ARG A 87 5.72 9.80 -6.02
N ILE A 88 4.60 9.26 -5.54
CA ILE A 88 4.03 9.63 -4.24
C ILE A 88 5.02 9.24 -3.13
N ALA A 89 5.51 8.00 -3.15
CA ALA A 89 6.46 7.51 -2.16
C ALA A 89 7.75 8.33 -2.13
N GLN A 90 8.22 8.83 -3.28
CA GLN A 90 9.41 9.69 -3.35
C GLN A 90 9.31 10.96 -2.50
N ARG A 91 8.08 11.44 -2.25
CA ARG A 91 7.81 12.66 -1.47
C ARG A 91 7.63 12.38 0.02
N THR A 92 7.71 11.13 0.45
CA THR A 92 7.59 10.74 1.86
C THR A 92 8.97 10.61 2.51
N GLU A 93 8.99 10.61 3.85
CA GLU A 93 10.20 10.40 4.64
C GLU A 93 10.83 9.03 4.34
N PRO A 94 12.18 8.91 4.40
CA PRO A 94 12.88 7.64 4.15
C PRO A 94 12.42 6.48 5.05
N SER A 95 12.01 6.77 6.28
CA SER A 95 11.42 5.77 7.20
C SER A 95 10.13 5.19 6.66
N VAL A 96 9.23 6.05 6.15
CA VAL A 96 7.96 5.63 5.54
C VAL A 96 8.20 4.82 4.26
N GLN A 97 9.17 5.24 3.43
CA GLN A 97 9.58 4.46 2.25
C GLN A 97 10.03 3.05 2.63
N ALA A 98 10.84 2.93 3.70
CA ALA A 98 11.31 1.63 4.19
C ALA A 98 10.15 0.76 4.69
N GLU A 99 9.19 1.32 5.42
CA GLU A 99 8.00 0.62 5.89
C GLU A 99 7.12 0.14 4.73
N LEU A 100 6.91 0.98 3.70
CA LEU A 100 6.16 0.60 2.50
C LEU A 100 6.83 -0.57 1.76
N LYS A 101 8.16 -0.55 1.61
CA LYS A 101 8.91 -1.65 1.01
C LYS A 101 8.79 -2.94 1.81
N GLN A 102 8.87 -2.85 3.15
CA GLN A 102 8.66 -4.00 4.03
C GLN A 102 7.25 -4.56 3.91
N LEU A 103 6.24 -3.69 3.84
CA LEU A 103 4.84 -4.09 3.67
C LEU A 103 4.62 -4.80 2.33
N LEU A 104 5.13 -4.25 1.22
CA LEU A 104 5.05 -4.87 -0.10
C LEU A 104 5.77 -6.23 -0.12
N GLY A 105 6.97 -6.29 0.49
CA GLY A 105 7.72 -7.53 0.61
C GLY A 105 6.98 -8.59 1.44
N LEU A 106 6.37 -8.21 2.55
CA LEU A 106 5.56 -9.10 3.38
C LEU A 106 4.32 -9.59 2.64
N PHE A 107 3.66 -8.71 1.89
CA PHE A 107 2.45 -9.02 1.15
C PHE A 107 2.71 -10.01 0.00
N ASP A 108 3.79 -9.81 -0.77
CA ASP A 108 4.16 -10.70 -1.88
C ASP A 108 4.82 -12.01 -1.41
N ASN A 109 5.23 -12.10 -0.12
CA ASN A 109 6.02 -13.21 0.35
C ASN A 109 5.22 -14.52 0.40
N ALA A 110 5.66 -15.51 -0.41
CA ALA A 110 5.07 -16.85 -0.42
C ALA A 110 5.20 -17.57 0.93
N LEU A 111 6.27 -17.31 1.68
CA LEU A 111 6.47 -17.92 3.01
C LEU A 111 5.47 -17.35 4.04
N ALA A 112 5.26 -16.04 4.03
CA ALA A 112 4.20 -15.44 4.83
C ALA A 112 2.82 -15.97 4.39
N GLY A 113 2.59 -16.14 3.09
CA GLY A 113 1.40 -16.78 2.54
C GLY A 113 1.22 -18.21 3.02
N PHE A 114 2.28 -19.01 3.08
CA PHE A 114 2.25 -20.39 3.58
C PHE A 114 1.94 -20.47 5.07
N LEU A 115 2.63 -19.67 5.89
CA LEU A 115 2.45 -19.68 7.34
C LEU A 115 1.05 -19.24 7.78
N PHE A 116 0.39 -18.40 6.99
CA PHE A 116 -0.89 -17.78 7.35
C PHE A 116 -2.07 -18.19 6.48
N GLY A 117 -1.85 -18.79 5.33
CA GLY A 117 -2.91 -19.15 4.37
C GLY A 117 -2.60 -20.38 3.51
N GLY A 118 -1.53 -21.13 3.79
CA GLY A 118 -1.17 -22.36 3.08
C GLY A 118 -0.67 -22.15 1.62
N ARG A 119 -0.37 -20.92 1.22
CA ARG A 119 0.07 -20.59 -0.14
C ARG A 119 1.58 -20.73 -0.31
N THR A 120 1.99 -21.37 -1.40
CA THR A 120 3.42 -21.59 -1.73
C THR A 120 3.93 -20.68 -2.86
N ARG A 121 3.07 -19.85 -3.46
CA ARG A 121 3.40 -18.93 -4.57
C ARG A 121 3.32 -17.48 -4.07
N PRO A 122 4.20 -16.58 -4.57
CA PRO A 122 4.10 -15.15 -4.29
C PRO A 122 2.80 -14.58 -4.87
N PHE A 123 2.29 -13.48 -4.31
CA PHE A 123 1.05 -12.83 -4.74
C PHE A 123 1.07 -12.50 -6.25
N THR A 124 2.19 -11.96 -6.74
CA THR A 124 2.38 -11.60 -8.15
C THR A 124 2.34 -12.79 -9.11
N ALA A 125 2.50 -14.02 -8.62
CA ALA A 125 2.45 -15.25 -9.43
C ALA A 125 1.12 -16.01 -9.28
N LEU A 126 0.14 -15.45 -8.57
CA LEU A 126 -1.20 -16.00 -8.44
C LEU A 126 -2.09 -15.60 -9.61
N ASP A 127 -3.10 -16.39 -9.87
CA ASP A 127 -4.17 -16.04 -10.80
C ASP A 127 -5.07 -14.94 -10.19
N PRO A 128 -5.77 -14.14 -11.01
CA PRO A 128 -6.60 -13.04 -10.54
C PRO A 128 -7.56 -13.38 -9.41
N GLY A 129 -8.26 -14.51 -9.51
CA GLY A 129 -9.20 -14.95 -8.46
C GLY A 129 -8.51 -15.35 -7.15
N ASP A 130 -7.28 -15.89 -7.22
CA ASP A 130 -6.47 -16.19 -6.04
C ASP A 130 -5.91 -14.92 -5.41
N GLN A 131 -5.57 -13.91 -6.21
CA GLN A 131 -5.18 -12.59 -5.74
C GLN A 131 -6.31 -11.92 -4.96
N ASP A 132 -7.55 -11.99 -5.49
CA ASP A 132 -8.72 -11.42 -4.82
C ASP A 132 -8.99 -12.10 -3.47
N ARG A 133 -8.87 -13.44 -3.39
CA ARG A 133 -8.98 -14.17 -2.11
C ARG A 133 -7.93 -13.71 -1.09
N VAL A 134 -6.70 -13.47 -1.52
CA VAL A 134 -5.65 -12.94 -0.63
C VAL A 134 -6.02 -11.57 -0.07
N LEU A 135 -6.55 -10.70 -0.92
CA LEU A 135 -6.98 -9.37 -0.49
C LEU A 135 -8.13 -9.45 0.52
N GLU A 136 -9.10 -10.35 0.30
CA GLU A 136 -10.19 -10.62 1.25
C GLU A 136 -9.67 -11.15 2.58
N GLU A 137 -8.76 -12.15 2.55
CA GLU A 137 -8.11 -12.68 3.75
C GLU A 137 -7.37 -11.60 4.56
N TRP A 138 -6.76 -10.62 3.89
CA TRP A 138 -6.09 -9.52 4.57
C TRP A 138 -7.09 -8.51 5.13
N ARG A 139 -8.13 -8.17 4.35
CA ARG A 139 -9.22 -7.27 4.75
C ARG A 139 -9.93 -7.76 6.00
N ASP A 140 -10.28 -9.04 6.03
CA ASP A 140 -11.14 -9.64 7.05
C ASP A 140 -10.32 -10.38 8.15
N SER A 141 -9.00 -10.21 8.14
CA SER A 141 -8.09 -10.89 9.07
C SER A 141 -8.34 -10.50 10.52
N ARG A 142 -8.23 -11.46 11.43
CA ARG A 142 -8.18 -11.19 12.88
C ARG A 142 -6.90 -10.50 13.31
N ILE A 143 -5.84 -10.58 12.51
CA ILE A 143 -4.54 -9.94 12.76
C ILE A 143 -4.61 -8.47 12.34
N ALA A 144 -4.52 -7.55 13.30
CA ALA A 144 -4.62 -6.10 13.06
C ALA A 144 -3.62 -5.60 11.99
N LEU A 145 -2.37 -6.10 12.03
CA LEU A 145 -1.34 -5.75 11.05
C LEU A 145 -1.76 -6.01 9.60
N ARG A 146 -2.46 -7.12 9.33
CA ARG A 146 -2.95 -7.43 7.98
C ARG A 146 -4.02 -6.47 7.52
N ARG A 147 -5.00 -6.15 8.38
CA ARG A 147 -6.06 -5.18 8.06
C ARG A 147 -5.48 -3.79 7.81
N THR A 148 -4.54 -3.37 8.65
CA THR A 148 -3.82 -2.10 8.47
C THR A 148 -3.05 -2.10 7.15
N GLY A 149 -2.30 -3.17 6.86
CA GLY A 149 -1.58 -3.32 5.60
C GLY A 149 -2.48 -3.27 4.38
N TYR A 150 -3.62 -3.96 4.40
CA TYR A 150 -4.63 -3.91 3.34
C TYR A 150 -5.12 -2.46 3.10
N ASN A 151 -5.46 -1.74 4.18
CA ASN A 151 -5.96 -0.37 4.08
C ASN A 151 -4.88 0.59 3.54
N VAL A 152 -3.62 0.46 3.98
CA VAL A 152 -2.50 1.25 3.47
C VAL A 152 -2.30 1.00 1.98
N LEU A 153 -2.21 -0.26 1.55
CA LEU A 153 -2.00 -0.62 0.15
C LEU A 153 -3.17 -0.14 -0.73
N ARG A 154 -4.41 -0.31 -0.27
CA ARG A 154 -5.60 0.16 -0.98
C ARG A 154 -5.60 1.68 -1.12
N THR A 155 -5.36 2.41 -0.03
CA THR A 155 -5.32 3.88 -0.03
C THR A 155 -4.23 4.39 -0.97
N LEU A 156 -3.05 3.79 -0.94
CA LEU A 156 -1.92 4.18 -1.77
C LEU A 156 -2.22 3.98 -3.27
N VAL A 157 -2.81 2.84 -3.64
CA VAL A 157 -3.22 2.55 -5.02
C VAL A 157 -4.30 3.51 -5.49
N LEU A 158 -5.32 3.76 -4.67
CA LEU A 158 -6.39 4.71 -5.01
C LEU A 158 -5.86 6.14 -5.14
N ALA A 159 -4.94 6.56 -4.26
CA ALA A 159 -4.28 7.86 -4.39
C ALA A 159 -3.50 7.96 -5.71
N GLY A 160 -2.75 6.91 -6.08
CA GLY A 160 -2.06 6.83 -7.37
C GLY A 160 -2.99 6.91 -8.57
N TYR A 161 -4.19 6.34 -8.47
CA TYR A 161 -5.18 6.36 -9.55
C TYR A 161 -5.88 7.73 -9.67
N PHE A 162 -6.43 8.24 -8.57
CA PHE A 162 -7.25 9.45 -8.60
C PHE A 162 -6.46 10.76 -8.69
N GLN A 163 -5.14 10.76 -8.49
CA GLN A 163 -4.33 11.94 -8.79
C GLN A 163 -4.22 12.25 -10.29
N SER A 164 -4.56 11.30 -11.17
CA SER A 164 -4.49 11.47 -12.61
C SER A 164 -5.67 12.32 -13.13
N PRO A 165 -5.43 13.36 -13.93
CA PRO A 165 -6.51 14.13 -14.57
C PRO A 165 -7.45 13.28 -15.42
N LEU A 166 -7.00 12.13 -15.91
CA LEU A 166 -7.83 11.20 -16.68
C LEU A 166 -9.02 10.68 -15.88
N THR A 167 -8.90 10.59 -14.55
CA THR A 167 -9.94 10.09 -13.65
C THR A 167 -10.90 11.18 -13.17
N TRP A 168 -10.61 12.45 -13.40
CA TRP A 168 -11.39 13.56 -12.87
C TRP A 168 -12.73 13.73 -13.59
N LYS A 169 -12.73 13.58 -14.92
CA LYS A 169 -13.96 13.70 -15.72
C LYS A 169 -15.03 12.67 -15.31
N PRO A 170 -14.71 11.38 -15.16
CA PRO A 170 -15.69 10.37 -14.70
C PRO A 170 -16.30 10.63 -13.33
N ILE A 171 -15.57 11.30 -12.41
CA ILE A 171 -16.09 11.67 -11.07
C ILE A 171 -16.72 13.07 -11.04
N GLY A 172 -16.79 13.77 -12.18
CA GLY A 172 -17.33 15.13 -12.24
C GLY A 172 -16.44 16.19 -11.58
N TYR A 173 -15.15 15.89 -11.35
CA TYR A 173 -14.23 16.85 -10.77
C TYR A 173 -13.60 17.70 -11.88
N PRO A 174 -13.75 19.04 -11.85
CA PRO A 174 -13.23 19.93 -12.90
C PRO A 174 -11.71 20.09 -12.90
N GLY A 175 -11.04 19.60 -11.87
CA GLY A 175 -9.63 19.85 -11.62
C GLY A 175 -9.41 20.86 -10.49
N PRO A 176 -8.14 21.03 -10.06
CA PRO A 176 -7.80 22.09 -9.12
C PRO A 176 -8.08 23.45 -9.76
N ASP A 177 -8.65 24.36 -8.98
CA ASP A 177 -8.86 25.74 -9.40
C ASP A 177 -7.49 26.42 -9.54
N GLU A 178 -7.10 26.74 -10.78
CA GLU A 178 -5.81 27.38 -11.09
C GLU A 178 -5.66 28.75 -10.42
N SER A 179 -6.76 29.40 -10.02
CA SER A 179 -6.72 30.68 -9.31
C SER A 179 -6.01 30.60 -7.95
N PHE A 180 -5.97 29.41 -7.32
CA PHE A 180 -5.22 29.18 -6.08
C PHE A 180 -3.70 29.05 -6.29
N PHE A 181 -3.25 28.84 -7.53
CA PHE A 181 -1.84 28.64 -7.86
C PHE A 181 -1.21 29.84 -8.59
N GLN A 182 -1.85 31.00 -8.54
CA GLN A 182 -1.26 32.21 -9.12
C GLN A 182 0.00 32.60 -8.35
N PRO A 183 1.13 32.83 -9.03
CA PRO A 183 2.40 33.17 -8.36
C PRO A 183 2.32 34.49 -7.56
N ASP A 184 1.33 35.33 -7.87
CA ASP A 184 1.07 36.59 -7.17
C ASP A 184 -0.02 36.52 -6.10
N ALA A 185 -0.54 35.30 -5.81
CA ALA A 185 -1.43 35.14 -4.67
C ALA A 185 -0.67 35.51 -3.39
N PRO A 186 -1.17 36.47 -2.58
CA PRO A 186 -0.49 36.88 -1.38
C PRO A 186 -0.22 35.65 -0.51
N GLU A 187 1.04 35.46 -0.10
CA GLU A 187 1.39 34.37 0.84
C GLU A 187 0.40 34.38 1.98
N TRP A 188 -0.28 33.28 2.18
CA TRP A 188 -1.22 33.11 3.28
C TRP A 188 -0.44 33.26 4.60
N ARG A 189 -0.41 34.44 5.18
CA ARG A 189 0.12 34.70 6.52
C ARG A 189 -1.01 34.41 7.48
N GLY A 190 -0.96 33.21 8.07
CA GLY A 190 -1.99 32.74 8.99
C GLY A 190 -2.38 33.82 9.99
N GLY A 191 -3.64 34.24 9.98
CA GLY A 191 -4.26 35.09 10.99
C GLY A 191 -4.95 36.36 10.49
N ASP A 192 -4.50 37.02 9.41
CA ASP A 192 -4.98 38.36 9.05
C ASP A 192 -5.74 38.45 7.73
N ALA A 193 -6.00 37.35 7.05
CA ALA A 193 -6.86 37.36 5.87
C ALA A 193 -8.33 37.47 6.29
N PRO A 194 -9.10 38.47 5.82
CA PRO A 194 -10.52 38.52 6.04
C PRO A 194 -11.14 37.21 5.50
N ARG A 195 -11.89 36.49 6.31
CA ARG A 195 -12.66 35.34 5.85
C ARG A 195 -13.55 35.82 4.72
N PRO A 196 -13.56 35.16 3.54
CA PRO A 196 -14.50 35.48 2.50
C PRO A 196 -15.90 35.34 3.12
N GLU A 197 -16.63 36.46 3.18
CA GLU A 197 -18.03 36.45 3.55
C GLU A 197 -18.77 35.63 2.50
N GLY A 198 -19.25 34.44 2.89
CA GLY A 198 -20.16 33.72 2.02
C GLY A 198 -19.99 32.21 1.86
N ASN A 199 -19.13 31.52 2.58
CA ASN A 199 -19.23 30.06 2.60
C ASN A 199 -20.22 29.66 3.70
N GLY A 200 -21.48 29.47 3.26
CA GLY A 200 -22.55 28.95 4.08
C GLY A 200 -22.12 27.68 4.79
N VAL A 201 -22.05 27.76 6.09
CA VAL A 201 -22.05 26.58 6.96
C VAL A 201 -23.26 25.76 6.59
N PHE A 202 -23.08 24.54 6.11
CA PHE A 202 -24.16 23.57 5.97
C PHE A 202 -24.72 23.29 7.36
N HIS A 203 -25.71 24.05 7.77
CA HIS A 203 -26.61 23.69 8.86
C HIS A 203 -27.56 22.62 8.32
N GLY A 204 -27.14 21.38 8.35
CA GLY A 204 -28.04 20.25 8.20
C GLY A 204 -28.96 20.24 9.42
N GLU A 205 -30.17 20.81 9.28
CA GLU A 205 -31.27 20.56 10.22
C GLU A 205 -31.59 19.07 10.20
N VAL A 206 -31.18 18.37 11.24
CA VAL A 206 -31.73 17.05 11.57
C VAL A 206 -33.13 17.31 12.10
N LYS A 207 -34.17 17.10 11.28
CA LYS A 207 -35.55 17.05 11.75
C LYS A 207 -35.80 15.77 12.55
N PRO A 208 -36.55 15.85 13.63
CA PRO A 208 -36.87 14.75 14.55
C PRO A 208 -37.65 13.61 13.89
#